data_9ef5c64fa1b01bf309910f20969148c8
#
_entry.id   9ef5c64fa1b01bf309910f20969148c8
#
_cell.length_a   1.000
_cell.length_b   1.000
_cell.length_c   1.000
_cell.angle_alpha   90.00
_cell.angle_beta   90.00
_cell.angle_gamma   90.00
#
_symmetry.space_group_name_H-M   'P 1'
#
loop_
_entity.id
_entity.type
_entity.pdbx_description
1 polymer ?
#
loop_
_entity_poly.entity_id
_entity_poly.type
_entity_poly.pdbx_seq_one_letter_code
_entity_poly.pdbx_strand_id
1 'polypeptide(L)'
;MSVVSRFAPSPTGPLHLGHAWSALVAHDAARTAGGQFLLRIDDIDPGRVRSAFRDAIDVDLAWLGLEPDGEPLVQSLRFPAYRAALERLAGDGLAYPCFCTRAEIAAEIAASASAPHGPDGPVYPGTCRRLSANEAAARIVAGEAHAWRLDMAGALGRTGPLVWYDETGRAIAADPAPFGDIVLARRDAPASYHLASTLDDAATGVTLAVRGSDLFAATHIHRLLQALLDLPSPAYLHHQLIGDADGRRLAKRHDAASIASLRAAGVDPNTLITDLRIGRLPLGYRWVAP
;
A
#
# COMPACT_ATOMS: atom_id res chain seq x y z
N MET A 1 -12.88 7.36 -20.54
CA MET A 1 -13.26 7.65 -19.14
C MET A 1 -12.23 8.62 -18.58
N SER A 2 -12.64 9.58 -17.75
CA SER A 2 -11.68 10.47 -17.08
C SER A 2 -10.82 9.67 -16.10
N VAL A 3 -9.52 10.00 -16.01
CA VAL A 3 -8.61 9.35 -15.07
C VAL A 3 -8.87 9.89 -13.66
N VAL A 4 -9.08 8.98 -12.71
CA VAL A 4 -9.06 9.30 -11.28
C VAL A 4 -7.81 8.65 -10.69
N SER A 5 -6.84 9.47 -10.28
CA SER A 5 -5.64 9.01 -9.60
C SER A 5 -5.60 9.51 -8.15
N ARG A 6 -4.63 9.03 -7.37
CA ARG A 6 -4.47 9.48 -5.98
C ARG A 6 -3.02 9.43 -5.53
N PHE A 7 -2.66 10.35 -4.64
CA PHE A 7 -1.50 10.27 -3.77
C PHE A 7 -1.93 9.77 -2.39
N ALA A 8 -1.20 8.81 -1.81
CA ALA A 8 -1.61 8.11 -0.59
C ALA A 8 -0.46 8.03 0.45
N PRO A 9 -0.07 9.18 1.04
CA PRO A 9 1.00 9.21 2.01
C PRO A 9 0.56 8.72 3.39
N SER A 10 1.47 7.99 4.10
CA SER A 10 1.29 7.70 5.51
C SER A 10 1.92 8.82 6.37
N PRO A 11 1.20 9.44 7.33
CA PRO A 11 1.69 10.53 8.16
C PRO A 11 2.57 10.01 9.33
N THR A 12 3.60 9.21 8.99
CA THR A 12 4.54 8.59 9.93
C THR A 12 5.92 9.22 9.92
N GLY A 13 6.09 10.31 9.18
CA GLY A 13 7.31 11.10 9.02
C GLY A 13 7.10 12.16 7.94
N PRO A 14 8.06 13.11 7.78
CA PRO A 14 7.98 14.17 6.78
C PRO A 14 7.98 13.58 5.36
N LEU A 15 7.40 14.31 4.41
CA LEU A 15 7.53 13.98 3.00
C LEU A 15 8.96 14.27 2.53
N HIS A 16 9.47 13.44 1.62
CA HIS A 16 10.77 13.59 0.97
C HIS A 16 10.59 13.61 -0.56
N LEU A 17 11.68 13.81 -1.30
CA LEU A 17 11.65 13.94 -2.76
C LEU A 17 10.96 12.77 -3.48
N GLY A 18 11.09 11.53 -2.98
CA GLY A 18 10.38 10.38 -3.53
C GLY A 18 8.86 10.46 -3.38
N HIS A 19 8.37 11.09 -2.31
CA HIS A 19 6.93 11.36 -2.13
C HIS A 19 6.47 12.47 -3.09
N ALA A 20 7.26 13.54 -3.26
CA ALA A 20 6.97 14.59 -4.23
C ALA A 20 6.88 14.02 -5.66
N TRP A 21 7.80 13.13 -6.03
CA TRP A 21 7.77 12.43 -7.31
C TRP A 21 6.50 11.58 -7.48
N SER A 22 6.15 10.78 -6.48
CA SER A 22 4.93 9.96 -6.52
C SER A 22 3.65 10.81 -6.64
N ALA A 23 3.58 11.91 -5.90
CA ALA A 23 2.48 12.85 -5.99
C ALA A 23 2.41 13.53 -7.37
N LEU A 24 3.57 13.96 -7.91
CA LEU A 24 3.66 14.60 -9.23
C LEU A 24 3.19 13.67 -10.35
N VAL A 25 3.66 12.41 -10.37
CA VAL A 25 3.25 11.44 -11.40
C VAL A 25 1.74 11.19 -11.33
N ALA A 26 1.17 11.05 -10.13
CA ALA A 26 -0.27 10.86 -9.95
C ALA A 26 -1.07 12.09 -10.38
N HIS A 27 -0.62 13.29 -10.00
CA HIS A 27 -1.23 14.56 -10.38
C HIS A 27 -1.20 14.75 -11.90
N ASP A 28 -0.04 14.60 -12.54
CA ASP A 28 0.12 14.84 -13.96
C ASP A 28 -0.66 13.82 -14.81
N ALA A 29 -0.73 12.55 -14.38
CA ALA A 29 -1.56 11.54 -15.03
C ALA A 29 -3.04 11.91 -15.02
N ALA A 30 -3.56 12.42 -13.90
CA ALA A 30 -4.93 12.90 -13.80
C ALA A 30 -5.14 14.16 -14.66
N ARG A 31 -4.32 15.18 -14.49
CA ARG A 31 -4.49 16.48 -15.14
C ARG A 31 -4.37 16.39 -16.67
N THR A 32 -3.41 15.61 -17.17
CA THR A 32 -3.24 15.38 -18.63
C THR A 32 -4.49 14.74 -19.25
N ALA A 33 -5.18 13.90 -18.50
CA ALA A 33 -6.41 13.25 -18.96
C ALA A 33 -7.70 14.05 -18.63
N GLY A 34 -7.58 15.28 -18.12
CA GLY A 34 -8.73 16.08 -17.67
C GLY A 34 -9.52 15.43 -16.52
N GLY A 35 -8.84 14.64 -15.70
CA GLY A 35 -9.42 13.86 -14.61
C GLY A 35 -9.17 14.43 -13.22
N GLN A 36 -9.30 13.60 -12.20
CA GLN A 36 -9.20 13.98 -10.79
C GLN A 36 -7.95 13.42 -10.13
N PHE A 37 -7.28 14.25 -9.33
CA PHE A 37 -6.18 13.89 -8.45
C PHE A 37 -6.64 13.94 -7.00
N LEU A 38 -6.73 12.79 -6.34
CA LEU A 38 -7.25 12.66 -4.98
C LEU A 38 -6.11 12.54 -3.95
N LEU A 39 -6.41 12.90 -2.71
CA LEU A 39 -5.52 12.64 -1.56
C LEU A 39 -6.15 11.59 -0.66
N ARG A 40 -5.37 10.56 -0.30
CA ARG A 40 -5.71 9.60 0.74
C ARG A 40 -4.65 9.63 1.84
N ILE A 41 -5.08 9.69 3.08
CA ILE A 41 -4.19 9.64 4.25
C ILE A 41 -4.17 8.21 4.79
N ASP A 42 -3.03 7.54 4.62
CA ASP A 42 -2.84 6.16 5.04
C ASP A 42 -2.38 6.10 6.50
N ASP A 43 -3.33 6.27 7.44
CA ASP A 43 -3.14 6.41 8.88
C ASP A 43 -3.71 5.23 9.70
N ILE A 44 -3.78 4.04 9.12
CA ILE A 44 -4.30 2.83 9.77
C ILE A 44 -3.46 2.32 10.94
N ASP A 45 -2.24 2.82 11.13
CA ASP A 45 -1.34 2.47 12.23
C ASP A 45 -1.22 3.63 13.23
N PRO A 46 -2.11 3.70 14.24
CA PRO A 46 -2.18 4.84 15.15
C PRO A 46 -0.90 5.00 16.00
N GLY A 47 -0.14 3.92 16.20
CA GLY A 47 1.11 3.97 16.97
C GLY A 47 2.21 4.81 16.30
N ARG A 48 2.19 4.93 14.98
CA ARG A 48 3.20 5.65 14.19
C ARG A 48 2.74 6.98 13.63
N VAL A 49 1.45 7.22 13.61
CA VAL A 49 0.85 8.48 13.10
C VAL A 49 1.15 9.65 14.03
N ARG A 50 1.45 10.82 13.45
CA ARG A 50 1.61 12.10 14.19
C ARG A 50 0.84 13.20 13.45
N SER A 51 0.06 14.00 14.20
CA SER A 51 -0.72 15.12 13.63
C SER A 51 0.16 16.09 12.86
N ALA A 52 1.33 16.46 13.40
CA ALA A 52 2.26 17.35 12.74
C ALA A 52 2.69 16.86 11.33
N PHE A 53 2.80 15.55 11.10
CA PHE A 53 3.09 15.02 9.77
C PHE A 53 1.85 15.00 8.87
N ARG A 54 0.65 14.86 9.47
CA ARG A 54 -0.60 14.99 8.71
C ARG A 54 -0.76 16.42 8.17
N ASP A 55 -0.58 17.40 9.04
CA ASP A 55 -0.70 18.83 8.68
C ASP A 55 0.37 19.24 7.65
N ALA A 56 1.59 18.69 7.77
CA ALA A 56 2.68 18.97 6.86
C ALA A 56 2.41 18.45 5.41
N ILE A 57 1.59 17.41 5.24
CA ILE A 57 1.25 16.89 3.90
C ILE A 57 0.56 17.97 3.06
N ASP A 58 -0.45 18.64 3.62
CA ASP A 58 -1.21 19.67 2.91
C ASP A 58 -0.32 20.87 2.57
N VAL A 59 0.54 21.29 3.51
CA VAL A 59 1.51 22.39 3.31
C VAL A 59 2.54 22.04 2.23
N ASP A 60 3.04 20.81 2.22
CA ASP A 60 4.05 20.38 1.26
C ASP A 60 3.44 20.24 -0.15
N LEU A 61 2.22 19.71 -0.27
CA LEU A 61 1.52 19.62 -1.56
C LEU A 61 1.19 20.99 -2.12
N ALA A 62 0.70 21.91 -1.30
CA ALA A 62 0.42 23.28 -1.71
C ALA A 62 1.71 24.01 -2.17
N TRP A 63 2.83 23.83 -1.47
CA TRP A 63 4.12 24.40 -1.86
C TRP A 63 4.61 23.84 -3.21
N LEU A 64 4.36 22.56 -3.49
CA LEU A 64 4.69 21.91 -4.77
C LEU A 64 3.72 22.29 -5.90
N GLY A 65 2.60 22.97 -5.61
CA GLY A 65 1.54 23.25 -6.59
C GLY A 65 0.76 22.01 -7.02
N LEU A 66 0.69 20.99 -6.17
CA LEU A 66 0.00 19.73 -6.42
C LEU A 66 -1.29 19.66 -5.60
N GLU A 67 -2.28 20.46 -5.96
CA GLU A 67 -3.55 20.54 -5.22
C GLU A 67 -4.47 19.36 -5.53
N PRO A 68 -4.88 18.58 -4.50
CA PRO A 68 -5.86 17.51 -4.66
C PRO A 68 -7.27 18.06 -4.90
N ASP A 69 -8.10 17.27 -5.56
CA ASP A 69 -9.52 17.55 -5.75
C ASP A 69 -10.34 16.98 -4.58
N GLY A 70 -11.21 17.81 -4.03
CA GLY A 70 -12.13 17.43 -2.96
C GLY A 70 -11.47 17.16 -1.61
N GLU A 71 -12.25 16.58 -0.69
CA GLU A 71 -11.78 16.29 0.66
C GLU A 71 -10.91 15.02 0.70
N PRO A 72 -9.82 15.01 1.47
CA PRO A 72 -8.98 13.82 1.62
C PRO A 72 -9.75 12.66 2.24
N LEU A 73 -9.60 11.46 1.67
CA LEU A 73 -10.04 10.24 2.36
C LEU A 73 -9.03 9.93 3.48
N VAL A 74 -9.55 9.75 4.70
CA VAL A 74 -8.73 9.40 5.88
C VAL A 74 -9.03 7.96 6.29
N GLN A 75 -8.04 7.07 6.25
CA GLN A 75 -8.23 5.64 6.46
C GLN A 75 -8.72 5.29 7.87
N SER A 76 -8.27 6.01 8.90
CA SER A 76 -8.71 5.79 10.28
C SER A 76 -10.22 6.02 10.48
N LEU A 77 -10.86 6.80 9.62
CA LEU A 77 -12.32 7.00 9.63
C LEU A 77 -13.09 5.87 8.93
N ARG A 78 -12.40 4.92 8.29
CA ARG A 78 -12.99 3.86 7.48
C ARG A 78 -12.91 2.45 8.11
N PHE A 79 -12.46 2.34 9.34
CA PHE A 79 -12.36 1.05 10.05
C PHE A 79 -13.63 0.18 10.01
N PRO A 80 -14.86 0.72 10.07
CA PRO A 80 -16.04 -0.10 9.90
C PRO A 80 -16.14 -0.78 8.52
N ALA A 81 -15.76 -0.10 7.45
CA ALA A 81 -15.76 -0.68 6.09
C ALA A 81 -14.71 -1.80 5.95
N TYR A 82 -13.53 -1.63 6.53
CA TYR A 82 -12.50 -2.67 6.53
C TYR A 82 -12.92 -3.90 7.32
N ARG A 83 -13.57 -3.68 8.46
CA ARG A 83 -14.11 -4.78 9.29
C ARG A 83 -15.19 -5.55 8.53
N ALA A 84 -16.14 -4.87 7.89
CA ALA A 84 -17.19 -5.52 7.10
C ALA A 84 -16.61 -6.36 5.95
N ALA A 85 -15.58 -5.88 5.25
CA ALA A 85 -14.90 -6.64 4.21
C ALA A 85 -14.17 -7.88 4.77
N LEU A 86 -13.51 -7.74 5.92
CA LEU A 86 -12.87 -8.85 6.61
C LEU A 86 -13.88 -9.90 7.06
N GLU A 87 -15.01 -9.48 7.66
CA GLU A 87 -16.09 -10.35 8.09
C GLU A 87 -16.71 -11.11 6.90
N ARG A 88 -16.87 -10.45 5.75
CA ARG A 88 -17.28 -11.11 4.50
C ARG A 88 -16.30 -12.21 4.10
N LEU A 89 -15.00 -11.91 4.02
CA LEU A 89 -13.98 -12.91 3.67
C LEU A 89 -13.92 -14.06 4.68
N ALA A 90 -14.10 -13.79 5.96
CA ALA A 90 -14.16 -14.82 7.00
C ALA A 90 -15.43 -15.67 6.88
N GLY A 91 -16.59 -15.07 6.62
CA GLY A 91 -17.85 -15.76 6.37
C GLY A 91 -17.82 -16.66 5.14
N ASP A 92 -17.05 -16.27 4.11
CA ASP A 92 -16.80 -17.08 2.91
C ASP A 92 -15.75 -18.18 3.15
N GLY A 93 -15.18 -18.29 4.34
CA GLY A 93 -14.13 -19.27 4.70
C GLY A 93 -12.75 -18.94 4.10
N LEU A 94 -12.56 -17.70 3.61
CA LEU A 94 -11.33 -17.26 2.95
C LEU A 94 -10.38 -16.50 3.90
N ALA A 95 -10.82 -16.17 5.09
CA ALA A 95 -9.99 -15.56 6.11
C ALA A 95 -10.09 -16.32 7.43
N TYR A 96 -8.97 -16.43 8.15
CA TYR A 96 -8.88 -17.15 9.41
C TYR A 96 -8.06 -16.37 10.45
N PRO A 97 -8.32 -16.56 11.75
CA PRO A 97 -7.55 -15.92 12.81
C PRO A 97 -6.19 -16.60 12.99
N CYS A 98 -5.16 -15.78 13.13
CA CYS A 98 -3.78 -16.22 13.38
C CYS A 98 -3.29 -15.72 14.73
N PHE A 99 -3.03 -16.64 15.63
CA PHE A 99 -2.61 -16.37 17.00
C PHE A 99 -1.08 -16.38 17.20
N CYS A 100 -0.32 -16.75 16.15
CA CYS A 100 1.14 -16.77 16.23
C CYS A 100 1.72 -15.38 16.43
N THR A 101 2.73 -15.27 17.27
CA THR A 101 3.60 -14.11 17.39
C THR A 101 4.61 -14.07 16.25
N ARG A 102 5.24 -12.91 16.03
CA ARG A 102 6.34 -12.80 15.04
C ARG A 102 7.52 -13.70 15.40
N ALA A 103 7.82 -13.86 16.69
CA ALA A 103 8.90 -14.72 17.15
C ALA A 103 8.62 -16.20 16.87
N GLU A 104 7.40 -16.67 17.11
CA GLU A 104 6.98 -18.04 16.81
C GLU A 104 7.04 -18.34 15.32
N ILE A 105 6.54 -17.42 14.48
CA ILE A 105 6.64 -17.54 13.00
C ILE A 105 8.10 -17.62 12.58
N ALA A 106 8.97 -16.74 13.10
CA ALA A 106 10.38 -16.73 12.77
C ALA A 106 11.08 -18.03 13.21
N ALA A 107 10.75 -18.54 14.39
CA ALA A 107 11.29 -19.81 14.91
C ALA A 107 10.87 -21.01 14.03
N GLU A 108 9.60 -21.07 13.61
CA GLU A 108 9.09 -22.14 12.73
C GLU A 108 9.76 -22.10 11.37
N ILE A 109 9.95 -20.91 10.79
CA ILE A 109 10.68 -20.70 9.52
C ILE A 109 12.13 -21.15 9.66
N ALA A 110 12.82 -20.76 10.75
CA ALA A 110 14.21 -21.12 10.99
C ALA A 110 14.40 -22.64 11.18
N ALA A 111 13.40 -23.33 11.73
CA ALA A 111 13.42 -24.79 11.90
C ALA A 111 13.12 -25.54 10.58
N SER A 112 12.63 -24.88 9.54
CA SER A 112 12.31 -25.49 8.26
C SER A 112 13.55 -25.49 7.35
N ALA A 113 13.94 -26.64 6.85
CA ALA A 113 15.07 -26.76 5.92
C ALA A 113 14.84 -26.07 4.55
N SER A 114 13.60 -25.70 4.22
CA SER A 114 13.19 -25.14 2.93
C SER A 114 12.06 -24.14 3.06
N ALA A 115 12.18 -23.17 3.99
CA ALA A 115 11.17 -22.15 4.12
C ALA A 115 11.11 -21.27 2.86
N PRO A 116 9.96 -21.18 2.16
CA PRO A 116 9.84 -20.35 0.98
C PRO A 116 9.96 -18.87 1.33
N HIS A 117 10.59 -18.10 0.45
CA HIS A 117 10.65 -16.64 0.53
C HIS A 117 9.75 -16.04 -0.56
N GLY A 118 8.83 -15.19 -0.14
CA GLY A 118 7.97 -14.42 -1.04
C GLY A 118 8.51 -12.98 -1.25
N PRO A 119 7.79 -12.17 -2.03
CA PRO A 119 8.16 -10.79 -2.32
C PRO A 119 8.32 -9.91 -1.06
N ASP A 120 7.56 -10.19 -0.01
CA ASP A 120 7.58 -9.44 1.26
C ASP A 120 8.46 -10.12 2.34
N GLY A 121 9.23 -11.12 1.97
CA GLY A 121 10.09 -11.89 2.87
C GLY A 121 9.58 -13.32 3.13
N PRO A 122 9.93 -13.94 4.27
CA PRO A 122 9.57 -15.31 4.55
C PRO A 122 8.05 -15.53 4.59
N VAL A 123 7.60 -16.57 3.90
CA VAL A 123 6.18 -16.92 3.81
C VAL A 123 5.69 -17.56 5.11
N TYR A 124 4.49 -17.17 5.54
CA TYR A 124 3.86 -17.75 6.74
C TYR A 124 3.58 -19.25 6.57
N PRO A 125 3.97 -20.12 7.52
CA PRO A 125 3.88 -21.58 7.36
C PRO A 125 2.45 -22.15 7.40
N GLY A 126 1.44 -21.34 7.71
CA GLY A 126 0.05 -21.78 7.77
C GLY A 126 -0.36 -22.50 9.06
N THR A 127 0.38 -22.33 10.15
CA THR A 127 0.14 -23.01 11.43
C THR A 127 -1.28 -22.87 11.93
N CYS A 128 -1.82 -21.64 12.00
CA CYS A 128 -3.17 -21.41 12.49
C CYS A 128 -4.27 -21.73 11.46
N ARG A 129 -3.96 -21.89 10.17
CA ARG A 129 -4.92 -22.34 9.17
C ARG A 129 -5.45 -23.75 9.44
N ARG A 130 -4.68 -24.57 10.19
CA ARG A 130 -5.02 -25.94 10.54
C ARG A 130 -5.89 -26.06 11.80
N LEU A 131 -6.13 -24.95 12.52
CA LEU A 131 -7.04 -24.96 13.68
C LEU A 131 -8.48 -25.26 13.21
N SER A 132 -9.19 -26.05 13.98
CA SER A 132 -10.62 -26.23 13.77
C SER A 132 -11.37 -24.93 14.05
N ALA A 133 -12.55 -24.75 13.46
CA ALA A 133 -13.39 -23.60 13.70
C ALA A 133 -13.72 -23.42 15.18
N ASN A 134 -13.95 -24.54 15.90
CA ASN A 134 -14.26 -24.53 17.34
C ASN A 134 -13.07 -24.06 18.18
N GLU A 135 -11.86 -24.54 17.88
CA GLU A 135 -10.63 -24.11 18.57
C GLU A 135 -10.36 -22.62 18.32
N ALA A 136 -10.47 -22.18 17.08
CA ALA A 136 -10.31 -20.76 16.73
C ALA A 136 -11.33 -19.88 17.45
N ALA A 137 -12.61 -20.27 17.45
CA ALA A 137 -13.68 -19.56 18.14
C ALA A 137 -13.44 -19.52 19.66
N ALA A 138 -13.05 -20.63 20.29
CA ALA A 138 -12.77 -20.68 21.71
C ALA A 138 -11.64 -19.71 22.11
N ARG A 139 -10.57 -19.62 21.32
CA ARG A 139 -9.45 -18.70 21.56
C ARG A 139 -9.87 -17.23 21.37
N ILE A 140 -10.72 -16.93 20.39
CA ILE A 140 -11.29 -15.58 20.19
C ILE A 140 -12.15 -15.20 21.41
N VAL A 141 -13.06 -16.09 21.86
CA VAL A 141 -13.91 -15.88 23.04
C VAL A 141 -13.09 -15.68 24.31
N ALA A 142 -11.96 -16.39 24.45
CA ALA A 142 -11.01 -16.19 25.52
C ALA A 142 -10.24 -14.86 25.46
N GLY A 143 -10.48 -14.03 24.44
CA GLY A 143 -9.83 -12.72 24.26
C GLY A 143 -8.39 -12.80 23.78
N GLU A 144 -7.97 -13.94 23.22
CA GLU A 144 -6.60 -14.07 22.73
C GLU A 144 -6.35 -13.15 21.53
N ALA A 145 -5.28 -12.35 21.64
CA ALA A 145 -4.91 -11.40 20.58
C ALA A 145 -4.50 -12.12 19.30
N HIS A 146 -5.13 -11.79 18.18
CA HIS A 146 -4.92 -12.45 16.91
C HIS A 146 -4.86 -11.45 15.73
N ALA A 147 -4.20 -11.86 14.67
CA ALA A 147 -4.29 -11.23 13.36
C ALA A 147 -5.28 -12.03 12.49
N TRP A 148 -5.76 -11.43 11.41
CA TRP A 148 -6.50 -12.14 10.38
C TRP A 148 -5.64 -12.35 9.15
N ARG A 149 -5.65 -13.56 8.60
CA ARG A 149 -4.93 -13.91 7.37
C ARG A 149 -5.88 -14.40 6.30
N LEU A 150 -5.53 -14.12 5.04
CA LEU A 150 -6.16 -14.73 3.87
C LEU A 150 -5.66 -16.16 3.72
N ASP A 151 -6.55 -17.12 3.51
CA ASP A 151 -6.18 -18.44 2.98
C ASP A 151 -5.88 -18.29 1.49
N MET A 152 -4.61 -18.18 1.15
CA MET A 152 -4.18 -17.96 -0.23
C MET A 152 -4.62 -19.08 -1.16
N ALA A 153 -4.52 -20.32 -0.72
CA ALA A 153 -4.92 -21.48 -1.55
C ALA A 153 -6.43 -21.48 -1.82
N GLY A 154 -7.24 -21.24 -0.79
CA GLY A 154 -8.69 -21.11 -0.92
C GLY A 154 -9.08 -19.92 -1.82
N ALA A 155 -8.41 -18.78 -1.66
CA ALA A 155 -8.64 -17.58 -2.45
C ALA A 155 -8.36 -17.81 -3.95
N LEU A 156 -7.25 -18.45 -4.29
CA LEU A 156 -6.89 -18.80 -5.66
C LEU A 156 -7.86 -19.82 -6.27
N GLY A 157 -8.28 -20.81 -5.48
CA GLY A 157 -9.29 -21.77 -5.92
C GLY A 157 -10.64 -21.12 -6.22
N ARG A 158 -10.99 -20.06 -5.47
CA ARG A 158 -12.25 -19.33 -5.64
C ARG A 158 -12.27 -18.45 -6.89
N THR A 159 -11.16 -17.75 -7.18
CA THR A 159 -11.10 -16.77 -8.28
C THR A 159 -10.64 -17.34 -9.61
N GLY A 160 -9.85 -18.41 -9.58
CA GLY A 160 -9.09 -18.84 -10.77
C GLY A 160 -8.04 -17.82 -11.23
N PRO A 161 -7.54 -17.96 -12.48
CA PRO A 161 -6.57 -17.03 -13.04
C PRO A 161 -7.11 -15.60 -13.18
N LEU A 162 -6.32 -14.62 -12.78
CA LEU A 162 -6.66 -13.20 -12.84
C LEU A 162 -5.64 -12.43 -13.66
N VAL A 163 -6.07 -11.31 -14.22
CA VAL A 163 -5.20 -10.33 -14.89
C VAL A 163 -5.48 -8.94 -14.34
N TRP A 164 -4.47 -8.09 -14.38
CA TRP A 164 -4.57 -6.66 -14.19
C TRP A 164 -3.91 -5.93 -15.34
N TYR A 165 -4.14 -4.64 -15.50
CA TYR A 165 -3.65 -3.85 -16.64
C TYR A 165 -2.72 -2.75 -16.15
N ASP A 166 -1.62 -2.52 -16.89
CA ASP A 166 -0.82 -1.31 -16.70
C ASP A 166 -1.46 -0.10 -17.40
N GLU A 167 -0.86 1.06 -17.23
CA GLU A 167 -1.33 2.33 -17.80
C GLU A 167 -1.35 2.35 -19.35
N THR A 168 -0.63 1.45 -19.98
CA THR A 168 -0.61 1.29 -21.44
C THR A 168 -1.72 0.37 -21.95
N GLY A 169 -2.45 -0.29 -21.04
CA GLY A 169 -3.45 -1.29 -21.35
C GLY A 169 -2.88 -2.70 -21.56
N ARG A 170 -1.60 -2.93 -21.27
CA ARG A 170 -0.99 -4.26 -21.32
C ARG A 170 -1.52 -5.13 -20.18
N ALA A 171 -2.02 -6.31 -20.52
CA ALA A 171 -2.48 -7.31 -19.55
C ALA A 171 -1.28 -8.02 -18.89
N ILE A 172 -1.32 -8.11 -17.57
CA ILE A 172 -0.32 -8.78 -16.75
C ILE A 172 -1.02 -9.86 -15.92
N ALA A 173 -0.56 -11.11 -16.04
CA ALA A 173 -1.08 -12.21 -15.23
C ALA A 173 -0.81 -11.93 -13.73
N ALA A 174 -1.85 -12.05 -12.91
CA ALA A 174 -1.68 -11.91 -11.47
C ALA A 174 -1.09 -13.20 -10.90
N ASP A 175 -0.03 -13.07 -10.12
CA ASP A 175 0.62 -14.17 -9.40
C ASP A 175 0.73 -13.83 -7.90
N PRO A 176 -0.36 -13.96 -7.12
CA PRO A 176 -0.32 -13.71 -5.68
C PRO A 176 0.19 -14.90 -4.85
N ALA A 177 0.29 -16.12 -5.43
CA ALA A 177 0.69 -17.33 -4.72
C ALA A 177 2.01 -17.20 -3.93
N PRO A 178 3.08 -16.57 -4.44
CA PRO A 178 4.35 -16.44 -3.71
C PRO A 178 4.27 -15.67 -2.39
N PHE A 179 3.20 -14.90 -2.15
CA PHE A 179 3.02 -14.19 -0.88
C PHE A 179 2.57 -15.09 0.26
N GLY A 180 1.99 -16.26 -0.05
CA GLY A 180 1.36 -17.11 0.95
C GLY A 180 0.18 -16.44 1.65
N ASP A 181 -0.12 -16.86 2.86
CA ASP A 181 -1.27 -16.35 3.64
C ASP A 181 -0.97 -14.95 4.20
N ILE A 182 -1.31 -13.93 3.44
CA ILE A 182 -1.09 -12.52 3.80
C ILE A 182 -1.93 -12.09 5.00
N VAL A 183 -1.47 -11.06 5.71
CA VAL A 183 -2.24 -10.42 6.78
C VAL A 183 -3.29 -9.48 6.20
N LEU A 184 -4.56 -9.66 6.59
CA LEU A 184 -5.69 -8.77 6.24
C LEU A 184 -5.95 -7.75 7.34
N ALA A 185 -5.81 -8.17 8.63
CA ALA A 185 -5.87 -7.27 9.78
C ALA A 185 -4.82 -7.68 10.80
N ARG A 186 -4.20 -6.71 11.46
CA ARG A 186 -3.17 -6.92 12.48
C ARG A 186 -3.81 -6.95 13.86
N ARG A 187 -3.08 -7.43 14.87
CA ARG A 187 -3.49 -7.37 16.28
C ARG A 187 -3.67 -5.94 16.80
N ASP A 188 -2.87 -5.02 16.24
CA ASP A 188 -2.72 -3.63 16.65
C ASP A 188 -3.28 -2.62 15.62
N ALA A 189 -3.82 -3.12 14.50
CA ALA A 189 -4.43 -2.30 13.46
C ALA A 189 -5.59 -3.06 12.78
N PRO A 190 -6.73 -2.42 12.56
CA PRO A 190 -7.97 -3.09 12.10
C PRO A 190 -7.93 -3.52 10.65
N ALA A 191 -6.91 -3.10 9.88
CA ALA A 191 -6.68 -3.51 8.50
C ALA A 191 -5.18 -3.52 8.19
N SER A 192 -4.80 -4.30 7.18
CA SER A 192 -3.50 -4.20 6.52
C SER A 192 -3.54 -3.17 5.39
N TYR A 193 -2.36 -2.76 4.92
CA TYR A 193 -2.23 -1.94 3.73
C TYR A 193 -2.96 -2.54 2.52
N HIS A 194 -2.81 -3.84 2.27
CA HIS A 194 -3.44 -4.50 1.14
C HIS A 194 -4.97 -4.38 1.17
N LEU A 195 -5.59 -4.69 2.29
CA LEU A 195 -7.05 -4.61 2.43
C LEU A 195 -7.55 -3.17 2.33
N ALA A 196 -6.97 -2.26 3.12
CA ALA A 196 -7.40 -0.87 3.17
C ALA A 196 -7.22 -0.16 1.82
N SER A 197 -6.04 -0.27 1.20
CA SER A 197 -5.76 0.37 -0.09
C SER A 197 -6.69 -0.13 -1.20
N THR A 198 -6.98 -1.44 -1.24
CA THR A 198 -7.88 -2.02 -2.24
C THR A 198 -9.32 -1.49 -2.08
N LEU A 199 -9.82 -1.45 -0.85
CA LEU A 199 -11.18 -0.96 -0.56
C LEU A 199 -11.33 0.54 -0.83
N ASP A 200 -10.31 1.32 -0.51
CA ASP A 200 -10.37 2.78 -0.63
C ASP A 200 -10.22 3.24 -2.09
N ASP A 201 -9.34 2.60 -2.85
CA ASP A 201 -9.23 2.87 -4.29
C ASP A 201 -10.56 2.60 -5.00
N ALA A 202 -11.27 1.52 -4.63
CA ALA A 202 -12.60 1.23 -5.15
C ALA A 202 -13.65 2.25 -4.68
N ALA A 203 -13.66 2.60 -3.39
CA ALA A 203 -14.64 3.52 -2.81
C ALA A 203 -14.53 4.96 -3.35
N THR A 204 -13.32 5.37 -3.77
CA THR A 204 -13.08 6.70 -4.34
C THR A 204 -13.09 6.70 -5.87
N GLY A 205 -13.40 5.57 -6.49
CA GLY A 205 -13.50 5.46 -7.95
C GLY A 205 -12.16 5.64 -8.67
N VAL A 206 -11.04 5.29 -8.02
CA VAL A 206 -9.71 5.32 -8.65
C VAL A 206 -9.71 4.43 -9.88
N THR A 207 -9.35 5.01 -11.03
CA THR A 207 -9.22 4.30 -12.31
C THR A 207 -7.77 4.06 -12.70
N LEU A 208 -6.82 4.84 -12.11
CA LEU A 208 -5.38 4.67 -12.29
C LEU A 208 -4.65 4.74 -10.95
N ALA A 209 -4.20 3.61 -10.46
CA ALA A 209 -3.42 3.50 -9.22
C ALA A 209 -1.94 3.77 -9.50
N VAL A 210 -1.48 5.01 -9.24
CA VAL A 210 -0.07 5.41 -9.37
C VAL A 210 0.68 5.11 -8.09
N ARG A 211 1.86 4.46 -8.20
CA ARG A 211 2.70 4.11 -7.06
C ARG A 211 4.13 3.73 -7.47
N GLY A 212 5.04 3.61 -6.52
CA GLY A 212 6.42 3.21 -6.79
C GLY A 212 6.54 1.78 -7.29
N SER A 213 7.58 1.50 -8.08
CA SER A 213 7.88 0.16 -8.63
C SER A 213 8.12 -0.91 -7.55
N ASP A 214 8.49 -0.52 -6.35
CA ASP A 214 8.59 -1.41 -5.18
C ASP A 214 7.26 -2.04 -4.75
N LEU A 215 6.14 -1.47 -5.18
CA LEU A 215 4.79 -2.00 -4.94
C LEU A 215 4.25 -2.82 -6.13
N PHE A 216 5.08 -3.11 -7.14
CA PHE A 216 4.66 -3.91 -8.29
C PHE A 216 4.10 -5.28 -7.87
N ALA A 217 4.84 -6.00 -7.05
CA ALA A 217 4.41 -7.31 -6.56
C ALA A 217 3.09 -7.23 -5.75
N ALA A 218 2.88 -6.17 -4.96
CA ALA A 218 1.64 -5.98 -4.21
C ALA A 218 0.39 -5.84 -5.10
N THR A 219 0.56 -5.50 -6.40
CA THR A 219 -0.56 -5.43 -7.36
C THR A 219 -1.26 -6.77 -7.52
N HIS A 220 -0.51 -7.86 -7.49
CA HIS A 220 -1.06 -9.22 -7.59
C HIS A 220 -2.04 -9.51 -6.44
N ILE A 221 -1.68 -9.07 -5.22
CA ILE A 221 -2.54 -9.19 -4.03
C ILE A 221 -3.78 -8.28 -4.15
N HIS A 222 -3.60 -7.02 -4.57
CA HIS A 222 -4.73 -6.10 -4.72
C HIS A 222 -5.72 -6.63 -5.76
N ARG A 223 -5.22 -7.18 -6.89
CA ARG A 223 -6.08 -7.79 -7.90
C ARG A 223 -6.86 -9.00 -7.37
N LEU A 224 -6.24 -9.83 -6.53
CA LEU A 224 -6.91 -10.95 -5.86
C LEU A 224 -8.02 -10.44 -4.94
N LEU A 225 -7.72 -9.48 -4.07
CA LEU A 225 -8.71 -8.91 -3.13
C LEU A 225 -9.86 -8.22 -3.87
N GLN A 226 -9.60 -7.53 -4.98
CA GLN A 226 -10.65 -6.95 -5.83
C GLN A 226 -11.60 -8.02 -6.35
N ALA A 227 -11.08 -9.16 -6.83
CA ALA A 227 -11.92 -10.26 -7.33
C ALA A 227 -12.74 -10.92 -6.22
N LEU A 228 -12.15 -11.14 -5.03
CA LEU A 228 -12.84 -11.76 -3.90
C LEU A 228 -13.94 -10.87 -3.31
N LEU A 229 -13.79 -9.55 -3.42
CA LEU A 229 -14.70 -8.57 -2.84
C LEU A 229 -15.64 -7.93 -3.89
N ASP A 230 -15.61 -8.40 -5.14
CA ASP A 230 -16.38 -7.87 -6.27
C ASP A 230 -16.15 -6.38 -6.51
N LEU A 231 -14.89 -5.93 -6.38
CA LEU A 231 -14.50 -4.55 -6.56
C LEU A 231 -13.93 -4.30 -7.96
N PRO A 232 -14.05 -3.08 -8.49
CA PRO A 232 -13.41 -2.69 -9.75
C PRO A 232 -11.89 -2.78 -9.62
N SER A 233 -11.22 -3.13 -10.73
CA SER A 233 -9.76 -3.12 -10.82
C SER A 233 -9.31 -1.89 -11.61
N PRO A 234 -8.54 -0.97 -11.02
CA PRO A 234 -7.94 0.12 -11.76
C PRO A 234 -6.83 -0.37 -12.69
N ALA A 235 -6.40 0.43 -13.63
CA ALA A 235 -5.09 0.30 -14.23
C ALA A 235 -4.00 0.73 -13.23
N TYR A 236 -2.75 0.28 -13.45
CA TYR A 236 -1.65 0.55 -12.54
C TYR A 236 -0.46 1.19 -13.27
N LEU A 237 0.05 2.28 -12.70
CA LEU A 237 1.30 2.91 -13.13
C LEU A 237 2.34 2.76 -12.02
N HIS A 238 3.44 2.07 -12.34
CA HIS A 238 4.56 1.87 -11.43
C HIS A 238 5.73 2.75 -11.84
N HIS A 239 5.91 3.87 -11.16
CA HIS A 239 7.00 4.80 -11.45
C HIS A 239 8.32 4.36 -10.82
N GLN A 240 9.45 4.79 -11.40
CA GLN A 240 10.77 4.61 -10.83
C GLN A 240 10.88 5.26 -9.46
N LEU A 241 11.75 4.71 -8.61
CA LEU A 241 12.05 5.25 -7.30
C LEU A 241 13.22 6.23 -7.36
N ILE A 242 13.22 7.18 -6.41
CA ILE A 242 14.37 8.06 -6.17
C ILE A 242 15.14 7.50 -4.97
N GLY A 243 16.46 7.39 -5.11
CA GLY A 243 17.40 7.01 -4.08
C GLY A 243 18.37 8.13 -3.74
N ASP A 244 19.18 7.91 -2.70
CA ASP A 244 20.32 8.75 -2.34
C ASP A 244 21.49 8.59 -3.35
N ALA A 245 22.61 9.27 -3.09
CA ALA A 245 23.80 9.20 -3.91
C ALA A 245 24.36 7.77 -4.07
N ASP A 246 24.13 6.91 -3.08
CA ASP A 246 24.56 5.50 -3.11
C ASP A 246 23.53 4.60 -3.82
N GLY A 247 22.36 5.13 -4.23
CA GLY A 247 21.27 4.39 -4.84
C GLY A 247 20.40 3.62 -3.84
N ARG A 248 20.53 3.92 -2.55
CA ARG A 248 19.62 3.37 -1.56
C ARG A 248 18.31 4.12 -1.63
N ARG A 249 17.21 3.38 -1.64
CA ARG A 249 15.87 3.97 -1.62
C ARG A 249 15.72 4.99 -0.49
N LEU A 250 15.18 6.16 -0.80
CA LEU A 250 14.84 7.14 0.22
C LEU A 250 13.82 6.54 1.19
N ALA A 251 14.16 6.57 2.47
CA ALA A 251 13.29 6.14 3.54
C ALA A 251 13.26 7.20 4.64
N LYS A 252 12.12 7.31 5.32
CA LYS A 252 11.92 8.27 6.43
C LYS A 252 12.95 8.14 7.57
N ARG A 253 13.77 7.08 7.58
CA ARG A 253 14.79 6.79 8.59
C ARG A 253 16.22 7.19 8.22
N HIS A 254 16.45 7.63 6.98
CA HIS A 254 17.78 7.95 6.47
C HIS A 254 17.79 9.40 6.02
N ASP A 255 18.02 10.37 6.88
CA ASP A 255 18.28 11.81 6.66
C ASP A 255 18.01 12.39 5.24
N ALA A 256 17.11 11.77 4.48
CA ALA A 256 16.67 12.29 3.20
C ALA A 256 16.05 13.67 3.44
N ALA A 257 16.56 14.69 2.76
CA ALA A 257 16.05 16.03 2.87
C ALA A 257 14.52 16.02 2.70
N SER A 258 13.80 16.49 3.72
CA SER A 258 12.35 16.60 3.67
C SER A 258 11.95 17.74 2.71
N ILE A 259 10.72 17.68 2.19
CA ILE A 259 10.17 18.79 1.40
C ILE A 259 10.20 20.08 2.22
N ALA A 260 9.89 20.00 3.52
CA ALA A 260 9.99 21.14 4.43
C ALA A 260 11.43 21.71 4.50
N SER A 261 12.47 20.85 4.50
CA SER A 261 13.86 21.34 4.50
C SER A 261 14.28 21.97 3.16
N LEU A 262 13.79 21.45 2.03
CA LEU A 262 14.01 22.06 0.71
C LEU A 262 13.37 23.46 0.66
N ARG A 263 12.13 23.59 1.15
CA ARG A 263 11.43 24.88 1.27
C ARG A 263 12.20 25.86 2.16
N ALA A 264 12.68 25.41 3.32
CA ALA A 264 13.48 26.25 4.23
C ALA A 264 14.82 26.68 3.64
N ALA A 265 15.42 25.85 2.77
CA ALA A 265 16.64 26.17 2.03
C ALA A 265 16.41 27.13 0.84
N GLY A 266 15.18 27.58 0.59
CA GLY A 266 14.84 28.51 -0.48
C GLY A 266 14.81 27.89 -1.88
N VAL A 267 14.62 26.57 -1.96
CA VAL A 267 14.42 25.88 -3.26
C VAL A 267 13.14 26.38 -3.91
N ASP A 268 13.22 26.80 -5.18
CA ASP A 268 12.05 27.19 -5.95
C ASP A 268 11.24 25.94 -6.36
N PRO A 269 9.96 25.79 -5.93
CA PRO A 269 9.15 24.64 -6.22
C PRO A 269 8.86 24.46 -7.71
N ASN A 270 8.72 25.54 -8.48
CA ASN A 270 8.45 25.44 -9.91
C ASN A 270 9.64 24.86 -10.67
N THR A 271 10.84 25.27 -10.30
CA THR A 271 12.08 24.69 -10.84
C THR A 271 12.19 23.22 -10.48
N LEU A 272 11.96 22.86 -9.21
CA LEU A 272 12.00 21.48 -8.74
C LEU A 272 11.01 20.58 -9.49
N ILE A 273 9.76 21.00 -9.64
CA ILE A 273 8.71 20.24 -10.36
C ILE A 273 9.05 20.12 -11.85
N THR A 274 9.55 21.19 -12.45
CA THR A 274 9.96 21.18 -13.88
C THR A 274 11.13 20.21 -14.11
N ASP A 275 12.13 20.24 -13.23
CA ASP A 275 13.27 19.32 -13.31
C ASP A 275 12.83 17.87 -13.12
N LEU A 276 11.96 17.57 -12.16
CA LEU A 276 11.42 16.22 -11.96
C LEU A 276 10.67 15.72 -13.19
N ARG A 277 9.86 16.56 -13.86
CA ARG A 277 9.12 16.20 -15.09
C ARG A 277 10.03 15.79 -16.23
N ILE A 278 11.20 16.40 -16.34
CA ILE A 278 12.18 16.06 -17.38
C ILE A 278 13.23 15.02 -16.92
N GLY A 279 12.99 14.39 -15.75
CA GLY A 279 13.85 13.35 -15.19
C GLY A 279 15.14 13.85 -14.55
N ARG A 280 15.27 15.16 -14.31
CA ARG A 280 16.44 15.76 -13.65
C ARG A 280 16.23 15.75 -12.13
N LEU A 281 17.21 15.19 -11.41
CA LEU A 281 17.20 15.14 -9.95
C LEU A 281 18.18 16.15 -9.36
N PRO A 282 17.92 16.70 -8.17
CA PRO A 282 18.89 17.50 -7.42
C PRO A 282 20.18 16.72 -7.14
N LEU A 283 21.28 17.44 -6.89
CA LEU A 283 22.54 16.81 -6.49
C LEU A 283 22.36 15.91 -5.26
N GLY A 284 23.00 14.75 -5.28
CA GLY A 284 22.90 13.76 -4.20
C GLY A 284 21.74 12.78 -4.35
N TYR A 285 20.97 12.86 -5.44
CA TYR A 285 19.88 11.92 -5.72
C TYR A 285 20.08 11.25 -7.08
N ARG A 286 19.55 10.04 -7.21
CA ARG A 286 19.53 9.31 -8.49
C ARG A 286 18.28 8.43 -8.61
N TRP A 287 17.95 8.08 -9.85
CA TRP A 287 16.92 7.07 -10.13
C TRP A 287 17.43 5.70 -9.68
N VAL A 288 16.56 4.95 -9.00
CA VAL A 288 16.83 3.56 -8.62
C VAL A 288 16.22 2.66 -9.69
N ALA A 289 17.01 1.70 -10.18
CA ALA A 289 16.49 0.69 -11.10
C ALA A 289 15.37 -0.10 -10.42
N PRO A 290 14.33 -0.51 -11.18
CA PRO A 290 13.24 -1.33 -10.66
C PRO A 290 13.72 -2.71 -10.21
#